data_1ddaa56ff59e40d97e8f61be35b59225
#
_entry.id   1ddaa56ff59e40d97e8f61be35b59225
#
_cell.length_a   1.000
_cell.length_b   1.000
_cell.length_c   1.000
_cell.angle_alpha   90.00
_cell.angle_beta   90.00
_cell.angle_gamma   90.00
#
_symmetry.space_group_name_H-M   'P 1'
#
loop_
_entity.id
_entity.type
_entity.pdbx_description
1 polymer ?
#
loop_
_entity_poly.entity_id
_entity_poly.type
_entity_poly.pdbx_seq_one_letter_code
_entity_poly.pdbx_strand_id
1 'polypeptide(L)'
;MSQPIKIGIVGVGKIVRDQHLPALAKDQDYRLIAAASRHGKVDGIPNFLDIEAMLDAVPELEAVSLCMPPQFRYDAARTALEAKKHVFLEKPPGATVSEVENLKALAVKNGVSLFASWHSRYAPAVEAARAFLNSAKIKSAAINWKEDVRRWHPNQEWIWAPGGFGVFDPGINALSIVTHILPPMFITSAVLDFPENRAAPVAAQVTFRTSNGLPVAMDLDWLQTGPQSWDIVADTDKGAMVLSGGGSKLAIDGRVVHDEPEAEYPMLYKRFAEIVHAGVSDVDLAPLQHVADAFMLGRRNVVEAFFD
;
A
#
# COMPACT_ATOMS: atom_id res chain seq x y z
N MET A 1 8.50 21.11 -22.22
CA MET A 1 8.22 20.51 -20.90
C MET A 1 6.78 20.81 -20.57
N SER A 2 5.99 19.84 -20.16
CA SER A 2 4.62 20.04 -19.67
C SER A 2 4.66 20.93 -18.42
N GLN A 3 3.58 21.65 -18.14
CA GLN A 3 3.48 22.38 -16.87
C GLN A 3 3.35 21.38 -15.73
N PRO A 4 3.94 21.65 -14.55
CA PRO A 4 3.82 20.76 -13.41
C PRO A 4 2.37 20.64 -12.95
N ILE A 5 1.96 19.42 -12.60
CA ILE A 5 0.62 19.09 -12.07
C ILE A 5 0.44 19.80 -10.73
N LYS A 6 -0.60 20.64 -10.63
CA LYS A 6 -0.97 21.30 -9.37
C LYS A 6 -1.69 20.32 -8.46
N ILE A 7 -1.01 19.87 -7.41
CA ILE A 7 -1.49 18.84 -6.51
C ILE A 7 -1.83 19.38 -5.12
N GLY A 8 -2.89 18.83 -4.50
CA GLY A 8 -3.23 19.02 -3.08
C GLY A 8 -2.98 17.76 -2.26
N ILE A 9 -2.73 17.90 -0.97
CA ILE A 9 -2.64 16.78 -0.02
C ILE A 9 -3.79 16.83 0.98
N VAL A 10 -4.45 15.68 1.21
CA VAL A 10 -5.53 15.54 2.20
C VAL A 10 -5.16 14.51 3.26
N GLY A 11 -5.19 14.91 4.54
CA GLY A 11 -4.78 14.07 5.65
C GLY A 11 -3.29 14.21 5.98
N VAL A 12 -2.90 15.32 6.62
CA VAL A 12 -1.48 15.61 6.95
C VAL A 12 -1.06 14.89 8.23
N GLY A 13 -0.65 13.63 8.10
CA GLY A 13 -0.13 12.77 9.16
C GLY A 13 1.38 12.51 9.03
N LYS A 14 1.87 11.46 9.73
CA LYS A 14 3.27 11.04 9.73
C LYS A 14 3.78 10.72 8.33
N ILE A 15 3.05 9.88 7.59
CA ILE A 15 3.46 9.45 6.24
C ILE A 15 3.62 10.62 5.26
N VAL A 16 2.78 11.65 5.39
CA VAL A 16 2.89 12.86 4.56
C VAL A 16 4.19 13.59 4.82
N ARG A 17 4.56 13.75 6.10
CA ARG A 17 5.79 14.46 6.50
C ARG A 17 7.05 13.69 6.12
N ASP A 18 7.01 12.36 6.33
CA ASP A 18 8.18 11.51 6.15
C ASP A 18 8.43 11.16 4.68
N GLN A 19 7.38 11.04 3.86
CA GLN A 19 7.49 10.51 2.52
C GLN A 19 6.94 11.44 1.43
N HIS A 20 5.67 11.86 1.51
CA HIS A 20 5.04 12.63 0.43
C HIS A 20 5.67 14.00 0.21
N LEU A 21 5.86 14.79 1.28
CA LEU A 21 6.45 16.13 1.17
C LEU A 21 7.88 16.09 0.63
N PRO A 22 8.79 15.22 1.12
CA PRO A 22 10.14 15.10 0.56
C PRO A 22 10.16 14.62 -0.90
N ALA A 23 9.24 13.74 -1.31
CA ALA A 23 9.14 13.28 -2.70
C ALA A 23 8.68 14.42 -3.61
N LEU A 24 7.57 15.08 -3.28
CA LEU A 24 7.03 16.20 -4.06
C LEU A 24 7.97 17.41 -4.14
N ALA A 25 8.74 17.69 -3.07
CA ALA A 25 9.69 18.81 -3.08
C ALA A 25 10.85 18.63 -4.07
N LYS A 26 11.16 17.39 -4.44
CA LYS A 26 12.24 17.04 -5.38
C LYS A 26 11.74 16.78 -6.80
N ASP A 27 10.43 16.59 -6.98
CA ASP A 27 9.83 16.23 -8.26
C ASP A 27 9.38 17.47 -9.03
N GLN A 28 9.90 17.65 -10.24
CA GLN A 28 9.58 18.78 -11.11
C GLN A 28 8.24 18.61 -11.85
N ASP A 29 7.68 17.42 -11.86
CA ASP A 29 6.37 17.13 -12.47
C ASP A 29 5.21 17.61 -11.61
N TYR A 30 5.48 18.04 -10.36
CA TYR A 30 4.45 18.49 -9.42
C TYR A 30 4.71 19.87 -8.81
N ARG A 31 3.61 20.54 -8.51
CA ARG A 31 3.58 21.71 -7.64
C ARG A 31 2.53 21.50 -6.55
N LEU A 32 2.98 21.31 -5.32
CA LEU A 32 2.09 21.26 -4.16
C LEU A 32 1.57 22.67 -3.86
N ILE A 33 0.25 22.88 -3.94
CA ILE A 33 -0.37 24.21 -3.84
C ILE A 33 -1.40 24.36 -2.74
N ALA A 34 -1.85 23.24 -2.12
CA ALA A 34 -2.82 23.28 -1.03
C ALA A 34 -2.71 22.02 -0.17
N ALA A 35 -3.18 22.12 1.08
CA ALA A 35 -3.35 20.97 1.97
C ALA A 35 -4.68 21.06 2.72
N ALA A 36 -5.30 19.91 3.00
CA ALA A 36 -6.49 19.83 3.85
C ALA A 36 -6.30 18.80 4.95
N SER A 37 -6.49 19.19 6.21
CA SER A 37 -6.37 18.27 7.35
C SER A 37 -6.94 18.90 8.62
N ARG A 38 -7.60 18.08 9.45
CA ARG A 38 -8.12 18.51 10.76
C ARG A 38 -7.02 18.69 11.80
N HIS A 39 -5.91 17.96 11.70
CA HIS A 39 -4.89 17.86 12.75
C HIS A 39 -3.48 18.27 12.33
N GLY A 40 -3.23 18.43 11.04
CA GLY A 40 -1.90 18.76 10.52
C GLY A 40 -1.93 19.93 9.55
N LYS A 41 -0.79 20.62 9.41
CA LYS A 41 -0.60 21.70 8.43
C LYS A 41 0.69 21.47 7.65
N VAL A 42 0.74 22.05 6.46
CA VAL A 42 1.94 22.17 5.62
C VAL A 42 2.30 23.64 5.51
N ASP A 43 3.55 23.96 5.84
CA ASP A 43 4.01 25.35 5.81
C ASP A 43 4.16 25.88 4.39
N GLY A 44 3.96 27.18 4.21
CA GLY A 44 4.18 27.88 2.95
C GLY A 44 3.09 27.73 1.89
N ILE A 45 2.01 27.01 2.20
CA ILE A 45 0.85 26.86 1.31
C ILE A 45 -0.46 27.05 2.08
N PRO A 46 -1.61 27.36 1.41
CA PRO A 46 -2.92 27.38 2.02
C PRO A 46 -3.30 26.04 2.66
N ASN A 47 -3.89 26.10 3.87
CA ASN A 47 -4.35 24.92 4.61
C ASN A 47 -5.84 25.05 4.94
N PHE A 48 -6.56 23.96 4.72
CA PHE A 48 -8.01 23.85 4.88
C PHE A 48 -8.38 22.75 5.87
N LEU A 49 -9.60 22.73 6.38
CA LEU A 49 -10.07 21.71 7.32
C LEU A 49 -10.46 20.40 6.62
N ASP A 50 -11.01 20.52 5.41
CA ASP A 50 -11.53 19.42 4.61
C ASP A 50 -11.26 19.64 3.12
N ILE A 51 -11.57 18.63 2.33
CA ILE A 51 -11.32 18.63 0.89
C ILE A 51 -12.29 19.58 0.16
N GLU A 52 -13.52 19.71 0.62
CA GLU A 52 -14.54 20.57 0.03
C GLU A 52 -14.08 22.03 0.06
N ALA A 53 -13.69 22.52 1.23
CA ALA A 53 -13.17 23.88 1.41
C ALA A 53 -11.89 24.11 0.56
N MET A 54 -11.04 23.08 0.43
CA MET A 54 -9.82 23.16 -0.40
C MET A 54 -10.17 23.28 -1.90
N LEU A 55 -11.10 22.47 -2.39
CA LEU A 55 -11.49 22.47 -3.80
C LEU A 55 -12.22 23.76 -4.20
N ASP A 56 -13.04 24.29 -3.32
CA ASP A 56 -13.77 25.55 -3.53
C ASP A 56 -12.80 26.75 -3.58
N ALA A 57 -11.80 26.78 -2.70
CA ALA A 57 -10.86 27.89 -2.60
C ALA A 57 -9.71 27.83 -3.62
N VAL A 58 -9.39 26.63 -4.15
CA VAL A 58 -8.24 26.40 -5.06
C VAL A 58 -8.72 25.65 -6.31
N PRO A 59 -9.53 26.29 -7.18
CA PRO A 59 -10.13 25.62 -8.35
C PRO A 59 -9.09 25.13 -9.37
N GLU A 60 -7.88 25.72 -9.37
CA GLU A 60 -6.78 25.32 -10.25
C GLU A 60 -6.08 24.02 -9.83
N LEU A 61 -6.46 23.35 -8.73
CA LEU A 61 -6.01 21.99 -8.42
C LEU A 61 -6.32 21.06 -9.59
N GLU A 62 -5.37 20.20 -9.95
CA GLU A 62 -5.52 19.19 -10.99
C GLU A 62 -5.59 17.79 -10.38
N ALA A 63 -4.89 17.57 -9.27
CA ALA A 63 -4.82 16.30 -8.58
C ALA A 63 -4.86 16.43 -7.06
N VAL A 64 -5.21 15.34 -6.37
CA VAL A 64 -5.11 15.24 -4.91
C VAL A 64 -4.50 13.91 -4.48
N SER A 65 -3.63 13.95 -3.46
CA SER A 65 -3.16 12.78 -2.71
C SER A 65 -3.96 12.62 -1.44
N LEU A 66 -4.64 11.47 -1.27
CA LEU A 66 -5.48 11.17 -0.12
C LEU A 66 -4.73 10.26 0.86
N CYS A 67 -4.23 10.83 1.95
CA CYS A 67 -3.31 10.19 2.90
C CYS A 67 -3.95 9.90 4.28
N MET A 68 -5.27 10.12 4.43
CA MET A 68 -6.00 9.76 5.65
C MET A 68 -6.21 8.24 5.76
N PRO A 69 -6.57 7.71 6.96
CA PRO A 69 -6.91 6.30 7.13
C PRO A 69 -8.01 5.83 6.14
N PRO A 70 -7.99 4.56 5.72
CA PRO A 70 -8.87 4.04 4.65
C PRO A 70 -10.36 4.20 4.97
N GLN A 71 -10.76 4.11 6.25
CA GLN A 71 -12.16 4.25 6.68
C GLN A 71 -12.77 5.63 6.36
N PHE A 72 -11.94 6.66 6.18
CA PHE A 72 -12.37 8.03 5.92
C PHE A 72 -12.07 8.51 4.51
N ARG A 73 -11.57 7.61 3.63
CA ARG A 73 -11.03 7.99 2.33
C ARG A 73 -12.06 8.03 1.22
N TYR A 74 -13.08 7.17 1.29
CA TYR A 74 -14.07 7.03 0.22
C TYR A 74 -14.76 8.35 -0.13
N ASP A 75 -15.33 9.07 0.85
CA ASP A 75 -16.06 10.32 0.59
C ASP A 75 -15.14 11.40 0.00
N ALA A 76 -13.93 11.55 0.53
CA ALA A 76 -12.97 12.50 -0.01
C ALA A 76 -12.55 12.16 -1.46
N ALA A 77 -12.36 10.86 -1.76
CA ALA A 77 -12.05 10.40 -3.12
C ALA A 77 -13.22 10.67 -4.07
N ARG A 78 -14.43 10.38 -3.64
CA ARG A 78 -15.66 10.67 -4.41
C ARG A 78 -15.77 12.16 -4.71
N THR A 79 -15.65 13.02 -3.70
CA THR A 79 -15.69 14.48 -3.85
C THR A 79 -14.64 14.97 -4.87
N ALA A 80 -13.39 14.48 -4.79
CA ALA A 80 -12.35 14.86 -5.74
C ALA A 80 -12.67 14.40 -7.18
N LEU A 81 -13.10 13.15 -7.35
CA LEU A 81 -13.44 12.59 -8.67
C LEU A 81 -14.62 13.31 -9.29
N GLU A 82 -15.68 13.64 -8.51
CA GLU A 82 -16.84 14.43 -8.96
C GLU A 82 -16.44 15.86 -9.36
N ALA A 83 -15.47 16.45 -8.66
CA ALA A 83 -14.85 17.72 -9.02
C ALA A 83 -13.84 17.62 -10.18
N LYS A 84 -13.78 16.45 -10.87
CA LYS A 84 -12.89 16.16 -12.00
C LYS A 84 -11.41 16.33 -11.67
N LYS A 85 -10.98 15.94 -10.47
CA LYS A 85 -9.56 15.92 -10.08
C LYS A 85 -9.01 14.50 -10.19
N HIS A 86 -7.76 14.36 -10.61
CA HIS A 86 -7.04 13.09 -10.55
C HIS A 86 -6.76 12.73 -9.11
N VAL A 87 -6.83 11.44 -8.76
CA VAL A 87 -6.75 11.01 -7.36
C VAL A 87 -5.66 9.95 -7.16
N PHE A 88 -4.77 10.24 -6.24
CA PHE A 88 -3.78 9.32 -5.69
C PHE A 88 -4.33 8.80 -4.34
N LEU A 89 -4.54 7.49 -4.23
CA LEU A 89 -4.99 6.84 -3.00
C LEU A 89 -3.79 6.22 -2.30
N GLU A 90 -3.50 6.64 -1.08
CA GLU A 90 -2.53 5.95 -0.22
C GLU A 90 -2.99 4.52 0.08
N LYS A 91 -2.02 3.61 0.34
CA LYS A 91 -2.33 2.22 0.73
C LYS A 91 -2.97 2.18 2.15
N PRO A 92 -3.85 1.21 2.37
CA PRO A 92 -4.65 0.51 1.39
C PRO A 92 -5.62 1.48 0.71
N PRO A 93 -6.01 1.29 -0.57
CA PRO A 93 -6.74 2.30 -1.34
C PRO A 93 -8.15 2.61 -0.82
N GLY A 94 -8.72 1.77 0.01
CA GLY A 94 -10.00 1.90 0.68
C GLY A 94 -10.16 0.88 1.79
N ALA A 95 -11.22 0.98 2.58
CA ALA A 95 -11.52 0.02 3.65
C ALA A 95 -12.12 -1.30 3.08
N THR A 96 -12.76 -1.24 1.92
CA THR A 96 -13.35 -2.40 1.25
C THR A 96 -13.06 -2.42 -0.26
N VAL A 97 -13.09 -3.61 -0.85
CA VAL A 97 -12.93 -3.78 -2.32
C VAL A 97 -14.02 -3.05 -3.07
N SER A 98 -15.28 -3.11 -2.61
CA SER A 98 -16.43 -2.48 -3.26
C SER A 98 -16.37 -0.96 -3.28
N GLU A 99 -15.81 -0.32 -2.23
CA GLU A 99 -15.55 1.13 -2.25
C GLU A 99 -14.61 1.51 -3.40
N VAL A 100 -13.50 0.78 -3.54
CA VAL A 100 -12.50 1.10 -4.56
C VAL A 100 -13.02 0.79 -5.97
N GLU A 101 -13.81 -0.28 -6.15
CA GLU A 101 -14.48 -0.56 -7.43
C GLU A 101 -15.45 0.55 -7.82
N ASN A 102 -16.20 1.10 -6.85
CA ASN A 102 -17.07 2.25 -7.10
C ASN A 102 -16.27 3.49 -7.52
N LEU A 103 -15.16 3.78 -6.83
CA LEU A 103 -14.27 4.89 -7.19
C LEU A 103 -13.66 4.72 -8.59
N LYS A 104 -13.29 3.49 -8.99
CA LYS A 104 -12.83 3.19 -10.37
C LYS A 104 -13.87 3.55 -11.40
N ALA A 105 -15.13 3.13 -11.19
CA ALA A 105 -16.22 3.45 -12.10
C ALA A 105 -16.46 4.96 -12.18
N LEU A 106 -16.35 5.67 -11.04
CA LEU A 106 -16.53 7.11 -10.98
C LEU A 106 -15.39 7.87 -11.69
N ALA A 107 -14.14 7.41 -11.56
CA ALA A 107 -13.00 7.98 -12.27
C ALA A 107 -13.18 7.87 -13.80
N VAL A 108 -13.59 6.71 -14.29
CA VAL A 108 -13.89 6.49 -15.71
C VAL A 108 -15.02 7.42 -16.17
N LYS A 109 -16.12 7.51 -15.41
CA LYS A 109 -17.27 8.37 -15.73
C LYS A 109 -16.88 9.84 -15.86
N ASN A 110 -15.96 10.32 -15.01
CA ASN A 110 -15.55 11.73 -14.98
C ASN A 110 -14.32 12.03 -15.86
N GLY A 111 -13.72 11.03 -16.49
CA GLY A 111 -12.56 11.18 -17.38
C GLY A 111 -11.31 11.61 -16.65
N VAL A 112 -11.10 11.12 -15.41
CA VAL A 112 -9.94 11.42 -14.57
C VAL A 112 -9.24 10.13 -14.14
N SER A 113 -7.97 10.27 -13.75
CA SER A 113 -7.15 9.14 -13.32
C SER A 113 -7.34 8.83 -11.84
N LEU A 114 -7.37 7.55 -11.52
CA LEU A 114 -7.33 7.01 -10.16
C LEU A 114 -6.11 6.10 -10.02
N PHE A 115 -5.32 6.29 -8.98
CA PHE A 115 -4.12 5.52 -8.69
C PHE A 115 -4.16 4.93 -7.29
N ALA A 116 -3.97 3.61 -7.17
CA ALA A 116 -3.76 2.92 -5.88
C ALA A 116 -2.25 2.77 -5.64
N SER A 117 -1.73 3.49 -4.66
CA SER A 117 -0.29 3.60 -4.41
C SER A 117 0.27 2.42 -3.63
N TRP A 118 0.47 1.30 -4.28
CA TRP A 118 1.17 0.16 -3.69
C TRP A 118 2.69 0.43 -3.63
N HIS A 119 3.12 1.26 -2.68
CA HIS A 119 4.48 1.80 -2.63
C HIS A 119 5.55 0.70 -2.64
N SER A 120 5.36 -0.40 -1.90
CA SER A 120 6.36 -1.47 -1.83
C SER A 120 6.62 -2.20 -3.16
N ARG A 121 5.72 -2.08 -4.16
CA ARG A 121 6.02 -2.55 -5.53
C ARG A 121 7.15 -1.79 -6.19
N TYR A 122 7.41 -0.57 -5.74
CA TYR A 122 8.43 0.33 -6.27
C TYR A 122 9.73 0.28 -5.48
N ALA A 123 9.84 -0.67 -4.54
CA ALA A 123 11.10 -0.93 -3.86
C ALA A 123 12.17 -1.41 -4.86
N PRO A 124 13.43 -0.99 -4.71
CA PRO A 124 14.46 -1.04 -5.77
C PRO A 124 14.70 -2.42 -6.40
N ALA A 125 14.60 -3.49 -5.62
CA ALA A 125 14.91 -4.84 -6.08
C ALA A 125 13.69 -5.63 -6.60
N VAL A 126 12.47 -5.09 -6.52
CA VAL A 126 11.23 -5.80 -6.87
C VAL A 126 11.17 -6.19 -8.34
N GLU A 127 11.51 -5.28 -9.26
CA GLU A 127 11.51 -5.60 -10.69
C GLU A 127 12.61 -6.60 -11.07
N ALA A 128 13.76 -6.55 -10.41
CA ALA A 128 14.82 -7.56 -10.61
C ALA A 128 14.37 -8.94 -10.12
N ALA A 129 13.69 -9.01 -8.97
CA ALA A 129 13.07 -10.24 -8.47
C ALA A 129 12.02 -10.79 -9.43
N ARG A 130 11.15 -9.93 -9.96
CA ARG A 130 10.14 -10.29 -10.96
C ARG A 130 10.78 -10.85 -12.24
N ALA A 131 11.81 -10.21 -12.75
CA ALA A 131 12.54 -10.67 -13.94
C ALA A 131 13.18 -12.05 -13.72
N PHE A 132 13.78 -12.29 -12.55
CA PHE A 132 14.34 -13.57 -12.17
C PHE A 132 13.26 -14.67 -12.12
N LEU A 133 12.16 -14.43 -11.41
CA LEU A 133 11.06 -15.39 -11.26
C LEU A 133 10.38 -15.73 -12.61
N ASN A 134 10.21 -14.75 -13.48
CA ASN A 134 9.67 -14.96 -14.82
C ASN A 134 10.59 -15.85 -15.70
N SER A 135 11.88 -15.89 -15.38
CA SER A 135 12.87 -16.73 -16.10
C SER A 135 13.02 -18.14 -15.52
N ALA A 136 12.46 -18.42 -14.34
CA ALA A 136 12.66 -19.64 -13.57
C ALA A 136 11.33 -20.40 -13.36
N LYS A 137 11.46 -21.71 -13.10
CA LYS A 137 10.33 -22.52 -12.64
C LYS A 137 10.27 -22.45 -11.12
N ILE A 138 9.28 -21.75 -10.58
CA ILE A 138 9.06 -21.62 -9.15
C ILE A 138 8.50 -22.93 -8.61
N LYS A 139 9.02 -23.42 -7.49
CA LYS A 139 8.59 -24.63 -6.79
C LYS A 139 7.75 -24.31 -5.54
N SER A 140 8.14 -23.25 -4.81
CA SER A 140 7.41 -22.75 -3.65
C SER A 140 7.78 -21.30 -3.38
N ALA A 141 6.93 -20.57 -2.63
CA ALA A 141 7.28 -19.26 -2.10
C ALA A 141 6.81 -19.12 -0.65
N ALA A 142 7.53 -18.33 0.14
CA ALA A 142 7.21 -18.00 1.52
C ALA A 142 7.39 -16.51 1.76
N ILE A 143 6.47 -15.92 2.51
CA ILE A 143 6.46 -14.52 2.92
C ILE A 143 6.59 -14.51 4.44
N ASN A 144 7.61 -13.82 4.96
CA ASN A 144 7.80 -13.57 6.38
C ASN A 144 7.79 -12.06 6.60
N TRP A 145 6.68 -11.53 7.16
CA TRP A 145 6.53 -10.09 7.37
C TRP A 145 6.17 -9.84 8.82
N LYS A 146 7.21 -9.54 9.60
CA LYS A 146 7.13 -9.47 11.06
C LYS A 146 7.80 -8.22 11.58
N GLU A 147 7.04 -7.45 12.35
CA GLU A 147 7.50 -6.18 12.91
C GLU A 147 6.85 -5.89 14.27
N ASP A 148 7.28 -4.84 14.94
CA ASP A 148 6.70 -4.39 16.20
C ASP A 148 5.74 -3.22 15.96
N VAL A 149 4.44 -3.43 16.19
CA VAL A 149 3.41 -2.40 16.05
C VAL A 149 3.68 -1.17 16.91
N ARG A 150 4.23 -1.36 18.13
CA ARG A 150 4.56 -0.25 19.05
C ARG A 150 5.63 0.69 18.49
N ARG A 151 6.51 0.17 17.64
CA ARG A 151 7.54 0.95 16.96
C ARG A 151 7.00 1.73 15.76
N TRP A 152 6.15 1.09 14.93
CA TRP A 152 5.76 1.62 13.63
C TRP A 152 4.44 2.37 13.67
N HIS A 153 3.52 1.96 14.55
CA HIS A 153 2.16 2.50 14.65
C HIS A 153 1.79 2.93 16.08
N PRO A 154 2.65 3.65 16.81
CA PRO A 154 2.36 4.04 18.21
C PRO A 154 1.08 4.88 18.28
N ASN A 155 0.17 4.52 19.20
CA ASN A 155 -1.09 5.24 19.46
C ASN A 155 -2.04 5.37 18.26
N GLN A 156 -1.99 4.46 17.29
CA GLN A 156 -2.87 4.46 16.13
C GLN A 156 -4.06 3.50 16.34
N GLU A 157 -5.03 3.89 17.16
CA GLU A 157 -6.19 3.05 17.51
C GLU A 157 -7.05 2.64 16.29
N TRP A 158 -7.04 3.42 15.21
CA TRP A 158 -7.82 3.13 14.00
C TRP A 158 -7.46 1.78 13.35
N ILE A 159 -6.21 1.30 13.50
CA ILE A 159 -5.76 0.03 12.92
C ILE A 159 -6.43 -1.18 13.58
N TRP A 160 -6.88 -1.02 14.82
CA TRP A 160 -7.53 -2.06 15.62
C TRP A 160 -9.06 -2.03 15.54
N ALA A 161 -9.63 -0.91 15.05
CA ALA A 161 -11.07 -0.74 14.91
C ALA A 161 -11.63 -1.52 13.71
N PRO A 162 -12.96 -1.75 13.63
CA PRO A 162 -13.59 -2.25 12.41
C PRO A 162 -13.24 -1.38 11.19
N GLY A 163 -12.81 -2.00 10.10
CA GLY A 163 -12.26 -1.32 8.93
C GLY A 163 -10.75 -0.98 9.04
N GLY A 164 -10.14 -1.21 10.21
CA GLY A 164 -8.69 -1.31 10.37
C GLY A 164 -8.21 -2.72 9.98
N PHE A 165 -6.96 -2.84 9.62
CA PHE A 165 -6.42 -4.05 9.02
C PHE A 165 -5.62 -4.91 9.99
N GLY A 166 -5.30 -4.40 11.21
CA GLY A 166 -4.40 -5.09 12.14
C GLY A 166 -3.08 -5.44 11.45
N VAL A 167 -2.59 -6.64 11.67
CA VAL A 167 -1.34 -7.14 11.07
C VAL A 167 -1.32 -7.10 9.53
N PHE A 168 -2.47 -6.99 8.89
CA PHE A 168 -2.52 -6.79 7.43
C PHE A 168 -2.21 -5.35 7.00
N ASP A 169 -2.11 -4.38 7.89
CA ASP A 169 -1.65 -3.04 7.51
C ASP A 169 -0.20 -3.04 6.98
N PRO A 170 0.79 -3.66 7.67
CA PRO A 170 2.08 -3.96 7.05
C PRO A 170 2.04 -5.15 6.09
N GLY A 171 1.25 -6.18 6.37
CA GLY A 171 1.15 -7.38 5.54
C GLY A 171 0.68 -7.11 4.10
N ILE A 172 -0.13 -6.08 3.88
CA ILE A 172 -0.59 -5.70 2.54
C ILE A 172 0.56 -5.16 1.66
N ASN A 173 1.64 -4.66 2.26
CA ASN A 173 2.85 -4.29 1.54
C ASN A 173 3.48 -5.52 0.90
N ALA A 174 3.65 -6.61 1.66
CA ALA A 174 4.11 -7.89 1.12
C ALA A 174 3.15 -8.44 0.06
N LEU A 175 1.82 -8.39 0.29
CA LEU A 175 0.81 -8.78 -0.70
C LEU A 175 0.93 -7.97 -1.97
N SER A 176 1.21 -6.67 -1.87
CA SER A 176 1.39 -5.81 -3.05
C SER A 176 2.59 -6.23 -3.89
N ILE A 177 3.69 -6.68 -3.28
CA ILE A 177 4.85 -7.22 -3.97
C ILE A 177 4.52 -8.58 -4.58
N VAL A 178 4.03 -9.55 -3.80
CA VAL A 178 3.86 -10.93 -4.29
C VAL A 178 2.80 -11.04 -5.38
N THR A 179 1.73 -10.24 -5.35
CA THR A 179 0.75 -10.19 -6.44
C THR A 179 1.31 -9.59 -7.73
N HIS A 180 2.43 -8.87 -7.64
CA HIS A 180 3.14 -8.31 -8.78
C HIS A 180 4.20 -9.25 -9.36
N ILE A 181 4.89 -10.04 -8.50
CA ILE A 181 6.03 -10.86 -8.93
C ILE A 181 5.72 -12.34 -9.09
N LEU A 182 4.63 -12.85 -8.47
CA LEU A 182 4.19 -14.24 -8.58
C LEU A 182 3.00 -14.40 -9.54
N PRO A 183 2.75 -15.61 -10.06
CA PRO A 183 1.52 -15.89 -10.78
C PRO A 183 0.26 -15.64 -9.93
N PRO A 184 -0.90 -15.36 -10.56
CA PRO A 184 -2.15 -15.20 -9.85
C PRO A 184 -2.43 -16.35 -8.89
N MET A 185 -2.81 -16.03 -7.66
CA MET A 185 -3.01 -16.98 -6.56
C MET A 185 -4.31 -16.71 -5.82
N PHE A 186 -4.76 -17.67 -5.03
CA PHE A 186 -5.93 -17.55 -4.16
C PHE A 186 -5.68 -18.22 -2.81
N ILE A 187 -6.36 -17.76 -1.78
CA ILE A 187 -6.24 -18.29 -0.41
C ILE A 187 -6.91 -19.66 -0.33
N THR A 188 -6.23 -20.63 0.27
CA THR A 188 -6.77 -21.96 0.56
C THR A 188 -7.06 -22.15 2.06
N SER A 189 -6.34 -21.45 2.93
CA SER A 189 -6.60 -21.40 4.36
C SER A 189 -5.98 -20.16 4.99
N ALA A 190 -6.55 -19.70 6.10
CA ALA A 190 -5.98 -18.67 6.94
C ALA A 190 -6.27 -18.96 8.43
N VAL A 191 -5.36 -18.53 9.30
CA VAL A 191 -5.54 -18.49 10.76
C VAL A 191 -5.19 -17.09 11.19
N LEU A 192 -6.10 -16.44 11.92
CA LEU A 192 -6.00 -15.05 12.33
C LEU A 192 -6.08 -14.98 13.86
N ASP A 193 -5.04 -14.44 14.50
CA ASP A 193 -4.94 -14.31 15.95
C ASP A 193 -5.40 -12.91 16.37
N PHE A 194 -6.56 -12.85 17.03
CA PHE A 194 -7.18 -11.63 17.52
C PHE A 194 -6.93 -11.46 19.00
N PRO A 195 -6.29 -10.38 19.44
CA PRO A 195 -6.31 -10.03 20.86
C PRO A 195 -7.74 -9.86 21.36
N GLU A 196 -8.06 -10.37 22.56
CA GLU A 196 -9.42 -10.35 23.09
C GLU A 196 -10.04 -8.94 23.20
N ASN A 197 -9.18 -7.91 23.31
CA ASN A 197 -9.57 -6.50 23.42
C ASN A 197 -9.46 -5.72 22.08
N ARG A 198 -9.24 -6.38 20.95
CA ARG A 198 -9.07 -5.73 19.62
C ARG A 198 -9.99 -6.35 18.57
N ALA A 199 -10.41 -5.54 17.59
CA ALA A 199 -11.28 -6.01 16.50
C ALA A 199 -10.51 -6.44 15.23
N ALA A 200 -9.18 -6.29 15.23
CA ALA A 200 -8.31 -6.69 14.12
C ALA A 200 -7.19 -7.63 14.60
N PRO A 201 -6.66 -8.52 13.74
CA PRO A 201 -5.68 -9.52 14.15
C PRO A 201 -4.29 -8.92 14.37
N VAL A 202 -3.55 -9.49 15.31
CA VAL A 202 -2.16 -9.14 15.63
C VAL A 202 -1.15 -10.06 14.93
N ALA A 203 -1.58 -11.25 14.51
CA ALA A 203 -0.81 -12.20 13.72
C ALA A 203 -1.72 -12.92 12.72
N ALA A 204 -1.13 -13.42 11.62
CA ALA A 204 -1.85 -14.21 10.64
C ALA A 204 -0.95 -15.21 9.93
N GLN A 205 -1.45 -16.43 9.73
CA GLN A 205 -0.84 -17.44 8.88
C GLN A 205 -1.79 -17.71 7.72
N VAL A 206 -1.31 -17.49 6.49
CA VAL A 206 -2.13 -17.61 5.29
C VAL A 206 -1.46 -18.55 4.30
N THR A 207 -2.22 -19.48 3.75
CA THR A 207 -1.77 -20.38 2.69
C THR A 207 -2.48 -20.02 1.39
N PHE A 208 -1.71 -19.88 0.35
CA PHE A 208 -2.19 -19.63 -1.00
C PHE A 208 -1.80 -20.77 -1.94
N ARG A 209 -2.47 -20.85 -3.05
CA ARG A 209 -2.12 -21.68 -4.18
C ARG A 209 -2.41 -20.95 -5.49
N THR A 210 -1.52 -21.10 -6.47
CA THR A 210 -1.77 -20.63 -7.83
C THR A 210 -2.60 -21.66 -8.61
N SER A 211 -3.15 -21.27 -9.76
CA SER A 211 -3.92 -22.17 -10.65
C SER A 211 -3.13 -23.39 -11.11
N ASN A 212 -1.80 -23.27 -11.24
CA ASN A 212 -0.91 -24.38 -11.59
C ASN A 212 -0.40 -25.18 -10.39
N GLY A 213 -0.93 -24.93 -9.18
CA GLY A 213 -0.65 -25.70 -7.99
C GLY A 213 0.56 -25.25 -7.16
N LEU A 214 1.23 -24.15 -7.52
CA LEU A 214 2.34 -23.59 -6.73
C LEU A 214 1.88 -23.25 -5.30
N PRO A 215 2.49 -23.82 -4.23
CA PRO A 215 2.20 -23.46 -2.86
C PRO A 215 2.89 -22.14 -2.48
N VAL A 216 2.15 -21.26 -1.80
CA VAL A 216 2.67 -20.01 -1.24
C VAL A 216 2.20 -19.90 0.22
N ALA A 217 3.13 -19.67 1.14
CA ALA A 217 2.82 -19.48 2.57
C ALA A 217 3.14 -18.03 2.99
N MET A 218 2.33 -17.49 3.89
CA MET A 218 2.55 -16.15 4.46
C MET A 218 2.41 -16.22 5.97
N ASP A 219 3.38 -15.68 6.67
CA ASP A 219 3.44 -15.57 8.12
C ASP A 219 3.63 -14.11 8.50
N LEU A 220 2.62 -13.54 9.15
CA LEU A 220 2.55 -12.16 9.62
C LEU A 220 2.54 -12.13 11.13
N ASP A 221 3.38 -11.28 11.72
CA ASP A 221 3.43 -11.07 13.16
C ASP A 221 3.71 -9.59 13.47
N TRP A 222 2.85 -8.99 14.27
CA TRP A 222 2.98 -7.58 14.65
C TRP A 222 3.54 -7.39 16.07
N LEU A 223 3.96 -8.48 16.71
CA LEU A 223 4.56 -8.46 18.05
C LEU A 223 6.06 -8.79 18.04
N GLN A 224 6.68 -8.86 16.86
CA GLN A 224 8.09 -9.21 16.77
C GLN A 224 8.98 -8.09 17.31
N THR A 225 9.56 -8.31 18.49
CA THR A 225 10.60 -7.45 19.06
C THR A 225 11.99 -7.82 18.50
N GLY A 226 12.91 -6.85 18.51
CA GLY A 226 14.27 -7.07 17.98
C GLY A 226 14.34 -6.83 16.44
N PRO A 227 15.17 -7.59 15.70
CA PRO A 227 15.27 -7.46 14.25
C PRO A 227 13.94 -7.77 13.57
N GLN A 228 13.54 -6.89 12.66
CA GLN A 228 12.31 -7.06 11.88
C GLN A 228 12.59 -7.98 10.69
N SER A 229 11.56 -8.66 10.18
CA SER A 229 11.62 -9.51 8.99
C SER A 229 10.64 -9.01 7.95
N TRP A 230 11.14 -8.61 6.79
CA TRP A 230 10.34 -8.19 5.64
C TRP A 230 10.86 -8.92 4.40
N ASP A 231 10.63 -10.24 4.37
CA ASP A 231 11.28 -11.15 3.43
C ASP A 231 10.28 -11.94 2.61
N ILE A 232 10.59 -12.09 1.32
CA ILE A 232 9.92 -12.97 0.37
C ILE A 232 10.98 -13.93 -0.17
N VAL A 233 10.74 -15.23 0.04
CA VAL A 233 11.66 -16.30 -0.37
C VAL A 233 10.96 -17.15 -1.44
N ALA A 234 11.66 -17.50 -2.51
CA ALA A 234 11.16 -18.44 -3.51
C ALA A 234 12.21 -19.51 -3.82
N ASP A 235 11.81 -20.79 -3.77
CA ASP A 235 12.62 -21.89 -4.28
C ASP A 235 12.31 -22.06 -5.78
N THR A 236 13.36 -22.14 -6.60
CA THR A 236 13.23 -22.26 -8.04
C THR A 236 14.19 -23.34 -8.59
N ASP A 237 14.05 -23.65 -9.87
CA ASP A 237 15.00 -24.51 -10.60
C ASP A 237 16.32 -23.81 -10.93
N LYS A 238 16.40 -22.47 -10.72
CA LYS A 238 17.60 -21.65 -10.97
C LYS A 238 18.23 -21.13 -9.68
N GLY A 239 17.86 -21.70 -8.52
CA GLY A 239 18.37 -21.31 -7.22
C GLY A 239 17.31 -20.68 -6.31
N ALA A 240 17.67 -20.51 -5.05
CA ALA A 240 16.83 -19.87 -4.04
C ALA A 240 16.90 -18.34 -4.16
N MET A 241 15.75 -17.69 -4.32
CA MET A 241 15.63 -16.22 -4.29
C MET A 241 15.26 -15.76 -2.90
N VAL A 242 15.92 -14.71 -2.41
CA VAL A 242 15.54 -13.97 -1.20
C VAL A 242 15.42 -12.50 -1.54
N LEU A 243 14.20 -11.98 -1.50
CA LEU A 243 13.90 -10.54 -1.58
C LEU A 243 13.66 -10.06 -0.16
N SER A 244 14.55 -9.24 0.40
CA SER A 244 14.54 -8.83 1.80
C SER A 244 14.50 -7.31 1.97
N GLY A 245 14.35 -6.85 3.25
CA GLY A 245 14.28 -5.44 3.57
C GLY A 245 13.12 -4.72 2.89
N GLY A 246 11.95 -5.37 2.80
CA GLY A 246 10.78 -4.78 2.16
C GLY A 246 10.88 -4.63 0.64
N GLY A 247 11.83 -5.32 0.00
CA GLY A 247 12.04 -5.22 -1.45
C GLY A 247 13.27 -4.40 -1.86
N SER A 248 14.08 -3.96 -0.90
CA SER A 248 15.29 -3.17 -1.19
C SER A 248 16.49 -4.02 -1.60
N LYS A 249 16.52 -5.31 -1.21
CA LYS A 249 17.66 -6.20 -1.41
C LYS A 249 17.24 -7.53 -2.02
N LEU A 250 17.96 -7.97 -3.06
CA LEU A 250 17.77 -9.26 -3.70
C LEU A 250 19.04 -10.10 -3.61
N ALA A 251 18.87 -11.36 -3.18
CA ALA A 251 19.93 -12.38 -3.23
C ALA A 251 19.43 -13.62 -3.98
N ILE A 252 20.33 -14.25 -4.74
CA ILE A 252 20.13 -15.53 -5.43
C ILE A 252 21.20 -16.50 -4.95
N ASP A 253 20.80 -17.66 -4.43
CA ASP A 253 21.68 -18.66 -3.79
C ASP A 253 22.65 -18.01 -2.79
N GLY A 254 22.15 -17.09 -1.95
CA GLY A 254 22.92 -16.37 -0.95
C GLY A 254 23.83 -15.26 -1.49
N ARG A 255 23.94 -15.11 -2.81
CA ARG A 255 24.73 -14.02 -3.41
C ARG A 255 23.83 -12.80 -3.64
N VAL A 256 24.18 -11.67 -3.05
CA VAL A 256 23.52 -10.39 -3.26
C VAL A 256 23.74 -9.93 -4.69
N VAL A 257 22.63 -9.67 -5.41
CA VAL A 257 22.61 -9.19 -6.80
C VAL A 257 22.05 -7.79 -6.92
N HIS A 258 21.34 -7.33 -5.89
CA HIS A 258 20.78 -5.98 -5.82
C HIS A 258 20.70 -5.53 -4.35
N ASP A 259 21.15 -4.32 -4.03
CA ASP A 259 21.08 -3.74 -2.68
C ASP A 259 21.15 -2.22 -2.82
N GLU A 260 19.99 -1.55 -2.83
CA GLU A 260 19.87 -0.12 -3.04
C GLU A 260 19.00 0.53 -1.96
N PRO A 261 19.23 1.80 -1.63
CA PRO A 261 18.39 2.53 -0.68
C PRO A 261 16.95 2.69 -1.17
N GLU A 262 16.04 2.78 -0.23
CA GLU A 262 14.60 3.00 -0.50
C GLU A 262 14.36 4.23 -1.39
N ALA A 263 13.52 4.08 -2.41
CA ALA A 263 13.13 5.13 -3.34
C ALA A 263 11.66 5.03 -3.78
N GLU A 264 10.80 4.40 -2.97
CA GLU A 264 9.42 4.04 -3.31
C GLU A 264 8.57 5.27 -3.69
N TYR A 265 8.52 6.28 -2.85
CA TYR A 265 7.64 7.45 -3.06
C TYR A 265 8.00 8.33 -4.26
N PRO A 266 9.28 8.62 -4.55
CA PRO A 266 9.65 9.27 -5.80
C PRO A 266 9.16 8.51 -7.03
N MET A 267 9.26 7.18 -7.03
CA MET A 267 8.80 6.35 -8.14
C MET A 267 7.26 6.31 -8.25
N LEU A 268 6.54 6.33 -7.13
CA LEU A 268 5.08 6.44 -7.11
C LEU A 268 4.60 7.73 -7.77
N TYR A 269 5.19 8.88 -7.41
CA TYR A 269 4.81 10.15 -7.98
C TYR A 269 5.15 10.23 -9.47
N LYS A 270 6.31 9.72 -9.87
CA LYS A 270 6.65 9.57 -11.29
C LYS A 270 5.58 8.76 -12.04
N ARG A 271 5.20 7.60 -11.48
CA ARG A 271 4.14 6.76 -12.06
C ARG A 271 2.80 7.47 -12.13
N PHE A 272 2.43 8.21 -11.09
CA PHE A 272 1.18 8.98 -11.09
C PHE A 272 1.15 10.07 -12.14
N ALA A 273 2.27 10.79 -12.37
CA ALA A 273 2.37 11.76 -13.48
C ALA A 273 2.16 11.07 -14.84
N GLU A 274 2.81 9.93 -15.08
CA GLU A 274 2.61 9.13 -16.31
C GLU A 274 1.13 8.77 -16.52
N ILE A 275 0.45 8.30 -15.48
CA ILE A 275 -0.97 7.93 -15.49
C ILE A 275 -1.85 9.13 -15.82
N VAL A 276 -1.61 10.26 -15.17
CA VAL A 276 -2.35 11.51 -15.40
C VAL A 276 -2.18 11.99 -16.84
N HIS A 277 -0.96 12.05 -17.34
CA HIS A 277 -0.68 12.46 -18.71
C HIS A 277 -1.25 11.51 -19.78
N ALA A 278 -1.29 10.22 -19.48
CA ALA A 278 -1.88 9.21 -20.37
C ALA A 278 -3.41 9.17 -20.30
N GLY A 279 -4.05 9.81 -19.32
CA GLY A 279 -5.50 9.76 -19.10
C GLY A 279 -6.02 8.36 -18.74
N VAL A 280 -5.20 7.56 -18.05
CA VAL A 280 -5.54 6.19 -17.62
C VAL A 280 -5.58 6.09 -16.10
N SER A 281 -6.09 4.98 -15.58
CA SER A 281 -6.05 4.65 -14.14
C SER A 281 -5.18 3.40 -13.93
N ASP A 282 -4.58 3.29 -12.73
CA ASP A 282 -3.81 2.13 -12.28
C ASP A 282 -4.29 1.76 -10.87
N VAL A 283 -5.26 0.84 -10.82
CA VAL A 283 -5.93 0.43 -9.58
C VAL A 283 -6.00 -1.08 -9.55
N ASP A 284 -4.93 -1.70 -9.06
CA ASP A 284 -4.91 -3.13 -8.78
C ASP A 284 -5.53 -3.40 -7.41
N LEU A 285 -6.52 -4.28 -7.35
CA LEU A 285 -7.22 -4.65 -6.13
C LEU A 285 -6.75 -5.97 -5.53
N ALA A 286 -5.89 -6.72 -6.21
CA ALA A 286 -5.48 -8.05 -5.76
C ALA A 286 -4.95 -8.07 -4.30
N PRO A 287 -4.10 -7.13 -3.85
CA PRO A 287 -3.65 -7.12 -2.45
C PRO A 287 -4.81 -6.96 -1.45
N LEU A 288 -5.74 -6.04 -1.74
CA LEU A 288 -6.91 -5.79 -0.87
C LEU A 288 -7.90 -6.95 -0.90
N GLN A 289 -8.10 -7.60 -2.06
CA GLN A 289 -8.92 -8.81 -2.18
C GLN A 289 -8.38 -9.94 -1.31
N HIS A 290 -7.06 -10.17 -1.31
CA HIS A 290 -6.47 -11.20 -0.44
C HIS A 290 -6.64 -10.89 1.04
N VAL A 291 -6.58 -9.64 1.46
CA VAL A 291 -6.92 -9.27 2.84
C VAL A 291 -8.39 -9.60 3.13
N ALA A 292 -9.32 -9.20 2.27
CA ALA A 292 -10.74 -9.49 2.43
C ALA A 292 -11.02 -11.01 2.47
N ASP A 293 -10.39 -11.78 1.59
CA ASP A 293 -10.51 -13.24 1.54
C ASP A 293 -9.94 -13.90 2.81
N ALA A 294 -8.83 -13.38 3.35
CA ALA A 294 -8.27 -13.86 4.61
C ALA A 294 -9.23 -13.65 5.78
N PHE A 295 -9.88 -12.49 5.86
CA PHE A 295 -10.93 -12.25 6.87
C PHE A 295 -12.17 -13.11 6.67
N MET A 296 -12.54 -13.43 5.43
CA MET A 296 -13.71 -14.26 5.09
C MET A 296 -13.47 -15.75 5.39
N LEU A 297 -12.31 -16.29 5.01
CA LEU A 297 -11.97 -17.72 5.11
C LEU A 297 -11.24 -18.07 6.42
N GLY A 298 -10.68 -17.05 7.09
CA GLY A 298 -9.78 -17.24 8.22
C GLY A 298 -10.49 -17.78 9.45
N ARG A 299 -9.92 -18.85 10.03
CA ARG A 299 -10.26 -19.27 11.39
C ARG A 299 -9.75 -18.21 12.36
N ARG A 300 -10.64 -17.67 13.18
CA ARG A 300 -10.28 -16.71 14.23
C ARG A 300 -9.88 -17.45 15.50
N ASN A 301 -8.68 -17.18 16.00
CA ASN A 301 -8.26 -17.53 17.33
C ASN A 301 -8.33 -16.27 18.20
N VAL A 302 -8.76 -16.41 19.44
CA VAL A 302 -8.66 -15.34 20.44
C VAL A 302 -7.36 -15.57 21.21
N VAL A 303 -6.53 -14.54 21.29
CA VAL A 303 -5.26 -14.55 22.03
C VAL A 303 -5.30 -13.52 23.16
N GLU A 304 -4.27 -13.50 24.01
CA GLU A 304 -4.17 -12.57 25.13
C GLU A 304 -4.38 -11.10 24.69
N ALA A 305 -4.96 -10.30 25.58
CA ALA A 305 -5.18 -8.87 25.33
C ALA A 305 -3.87 -8.16 24.99
N PHE A 306 -3.91 -7.31 23.96
CA PHE A 306 -2.78 -6.49 23.54
C PHE A 306 -2.95 -5.06 24.03
N PHE A 307 -1.92 -4.54 24.69
CA PHE A 307 -1.79 -3.14 25.14
C PHE A 307 -0.50 -2.55 24.57
N ASP A 308 -0.58 -1.30 24.09
CA ASP A 308 0.55 -0.53 23.56
C ASP A 308 1.55 -0.18 24.65
#